data_109023374bb80c6587fbb38ba067231b
#
_entry.id   109023374bb80c6587fbb38ba067231b
#
_cell.length_a   1.000
_cell.length_b   1.000
_cell.length_c   1.000
_cell.angle_alpha   90.00
_cell.angle_beta   90.00
_cell.angle_gamma   90.00
#
_symmetry.space_group_name_H-M   'P 1'
#
loop_
_entity.id
_entity.type
_entity.pdbx_description
1 polymer ?
#
loop_
_entity_poly.entity_id
_entity_poly.type
_entity_poly.pdbx_seq_one_letter_code
_entity_poly.pdbx_strand_id
1 'polypeptide(L)'
;QEIKDDREIQPYEQVSEIIEANSKFAVADCICRKESEIMGDKCDKLLEACMSFGFAADYYIENGMAREISKEEAKQLLIKAEEDGLVHCSSNHKGGKMFICNCCGCHCKALAFITKHDLPGLIAQSNYYAAVDDDTCEGCETCTERCQVNAIKMVDEVASITYDGCIGCG
;
A
#
# COMPACT_ATOMS: atom_id res chain seq x y z
N GLN A 1 -9.95 -1.71 -25.62
CA GLN A 1 -10.51 -1.95 -24.26
C GLN A 1 -9.46 -1.53 -23.26
N GLU A 2 -9.74 -0.49 -22.47
CA GLU A 2 -8.84 0.02 -21.45
C GLU A 2 -8.79 -1.02 -20.31
N ILE A 3 -7.61 -1.57 -20.04
CA ILE A 3 -7.40 -2.48 -18.91
C ILE A 3 -7.08 -1.59 -17.72
N LYS A 4 -8.00 -1.51 -16.77
CA LYS A 4 -7.76 -0.85 -15.47
C LYS A 4 -7.31 -1.90 -14.46
N ASP A 5 -6.34 -1.54 -13.63
CA ASP A 5 -5.99 -2.32 -12.45
C ASP A 5 -7.23 -2.38 -11.54
N ASP A 6 -7.50 -3.53 -10.94
CA ASP A 6 -8.63 -3.74 -10.04
C ASP A 6 -8.31 -3.42 -8.57
N ARG A 7 -7.15 -2.82 -8.31
CA ARG A 7 -6.73 -2.38 -6.98
C ARG A 7 -7.16 -0.96 -6.69
N GLU A 8 -7.40 -0.67 -5.42
CA GLU A 8 -7.78 0.62 -4.87
C GLU A 8 -6.86 0.98 -3.71
N ILE A 9 -6.41 2.23 -3.66
CA ILE A 9 -5.63 2.78 -2.57
C ILE A 9 -6.55 3.02 -1.37
N GLN A 10 -6.10 2.62 -0.17
CA GLN A 10 -6.84 2.74 1.08
C GLN A 10 -6.01 3.49 2.12
N PRO A 11 -6.55 4.53 2.77
CA PRO A 11 -5.92 5.08 3.97
C PRO A 11 -6.01 4.08 5.13
N TYR A 12 -5.12 4.28 6.13
CA TYR A 12 -4.98 3.37 7.28
C TYR A 12 -6.31 3.08 8.00
N GLU A 13 -7.14 4.09 8.22
CA GLU A 13 -8.42 3.94 8.92
C GLU A 13 -9.37 2.98 8.19
N GLN A 14 -9.44 3.08 6.86
CA GLN A 14 -10.28 2.18 6.06
C GLN A 14 -9.75 0.75 6.06
N VAL A 15 -8.43 0.56 6.08
CA VAL A 15 -7.82 -0.77 6.18
C VAL A 15 -8.08 -1.40 7.54
N SER A 16 -8.03 -0.62 8.62
CA SER A 16 -8.39 -1.07 9.96
C SER A 16 -9.83 -1.59 10.02
N GLU A 17 -10.77 -0.89 9.40
CA GLU A 17 -12.18 -1.33 9.32
C GLU A 17 -12.32 -2.64 8.53
N ILE A 18 -11.54 -2.83 7.45
CA ILE A 18 -11.52 -4.08 6.70
C ILE A 18 -11.06 -5.25 7.60
N ILE A 19 -10.02 -5.06 8.42
CA ILE A 19 -9.56 -6.07 9.37
C ILE A 19 -10.66 -6.36 10.41
N GLU A 20 -11.32 -5.34 10.96
CA GLU A 20 -12.40 -5.53 11.93
C GLU A 20 -13.58 -6.34 11.38
N ALA A 21 -13.92 -6.11 10.12
CA ALA A 21 -15.04 -6.78 9.45
C ALA A 21 -14.78 -8.25 9.09
N ASN A 22 -13.54 -8.73 9.19
CA ASN A 22 -13.18 -10.09 8.82
C ASN A 22 -12.88 -10.98 10.03
N SER A 23 -12.93 -12.29 9.85
CA SER A 23 -12.73 -13.30 10.90
C SER A 23 -11.62 -14.31 10.59
N LYS A 24 -11.21 -14.42 9.35
CA LYS A 24 -10.15 -15.34 8.88
C LYS A 24 -9.06 -14.53 8.19
N PHE A 25 -7.81 -14.79 8.57
CA PHE A 25 -6.65 -14.01 8.11
C PHE A 25 -5.51 -14.92 7.73
N ALA A 26 -4.82 -14.56 6.66
CA ALA A 26 -3.57 -15.18 6.27
C ALA A 26 -2.58 -14.12 5.81
N VAL A 27 -1.29 -14.40 5.94
CA VAL A 27 -0.20 -13.56 5.46
C VAL A 27 0.78 -14.36 4.62
N ALA A 28 1.28 -13.74 3.57
CA ALA A 28 2.31 -14.27 2.68
C ALA A 28 3.40 -13.24 2.42
N ASP A 29 4.53 -13.71 1.91
CA ASP A 29 5.56 -12.85 1.33
C ASP A 29 4.98 -12.02 0.18
N CYS A 30 5.34 -10.75 0.10
CA CYS A 30 4.98 -9.88 -1.02
C CYS A 30 5.60 -10.41 -2.32
N ILE A 31 4.76 -10.86 -3.25
CA ILE A 31 5.21 -11.45 -4.51
C ILE A 31 6.11 -10.50 -5.32
N CYS A 32 5.81 -9.20 -5.34
CA CYS A 32 6.62 -8.23 -6.07
C CYS A 32 8.04 -8.10 -5.50
N ARG A 33 8.16 -8.03 -4.16
CA ARG A 33 9.46 -7.97 -3.49
C ARG A 33 10.22 -9.28 -3.58
N LYS A 34 9.51 -10.42 -3.50
CA LYS A 34 10.11 -11.75 -3.66
C LYS A 34 10.67 -11.97 -5.05
N GLU A 35 9.91 -11.59 -6.08
CA GLU A 35 10.36 -11.64 -7.47
C GLU A 35 11.62 -10.78 -7.66
N SER A 36 11.63 -9.54 -7.16
CA SER A 36 12.78 -8.64 -7.26
C SER A 36 14.00 -9.20 -6.54
N GLU A 37 13.84 -9.82 -5.37
CA GLU A 37 14.94 -10.49 -4.64
C GLU A 37 15.55 -11.63 -5.47
N ILE A 38 14.71 -12.45 -6.12
CA ILE A 38 15.17 -13.54 -6.99
C ILE A 38 15.95 -12.97 -8.19
N MET A 39 15.55 -11.80 -8.68
CA MET A 39 16.23 -11.11 -9.79
C MET A 39 17.50 -10.35 -9.35
N GLY A 40 17.88 -10.42 -8.07
CA GLY A 40 19.08 -9.79 -7.53
C GLY A 40 18.88 -8.31 -7.08
N ASP A 41 17.64 -7.83 -7.04
CA ASP A 41 17.27 -6.48 -6.60
C ASP A 41 16.40 -6.55 -5.34
N LYS A 42 17.07 -6.73 -4.19
CA LYS A 42 16.41 -6.92 -2.90
C LYS A 42 15.81 -5.62 -2.36
N CYS A 43 14.56 -5.69 -1.92
CA CYS A 43 13.88 -4.61 -1.20
C CYS A 43 14.11 -4.77 0.31
N ASP A 44 14.47 -3.67 1.00
CA ASP A 44 14.67 -3.67 2.45
C ASP A 44 13.36 -3.53 3.26
N LYS A 45 12.25 -3.27 2.58
CA LYS A 45 10.92 -3.14 3.19
C LYS A 45 10.37 -4.49 3.65
N LEU A 46 9.41 -4.45 4.59
CA LEU A 46 8.73 -5.62 5.16
C LEU A 46 8.31 -6.61 4.07
N LEU A 47 8.88 -7.82 4.09
CA LEU A 47 8.62 -8.83 3.05
C LEU A 47 7.28 -9.53 3.27
N GLU A 48 7.04 -10.07 4.47
CA GLU A 48 5.79 -10.74 4.84
C GLU A 48 4.69 -9.71 5.10
N ALA A 49 4.05 -9.24 4.02
CA ALA A 49 3.16 -8.09 4.05
C ALA A 49 1.93 -8.20 3.13
N CYS A 50 1.71 -9.38 2.51
CA CYS A 50 0.54 -9.62 1.69
C CYS A 50 -0.53 -10.30 2.54
N MET A 51 -1.59 -9.59 2.92
CA MET A 51 -2.68 -10.14 3.73
C MET A 51 -3.85 -10.56 2.86
N SER A 52 -4.48 -11.70 3.20
CA SER A 52 -5.72 -12.18 2.60
C SER A 52 -6.76 -12.51 3.67
N PHE A 53 -8.04 -12.43 3.30
CA PHE A 53 -9.16 -12.54 4.22
C PHE A 53 -10.20 -13.54 3.76
N GLY A 54 -10.96 -14.14 4.71
CA GLY A 54 -12.08 -15.02 4.47
C GLY A 54 -11.71 -16.17 3.53
N PHE A 55 -12.50 -16.39 2.48
CA PHE A 55 -12.29 -17.46 1.51
C PHE A 55 -10.90 -17.41 0.84
N ALA A 56 -10.38 -16.21 0.55
CA ALA A 56 -9.05 -16.09 -0.02
C ALA A 56 -7.97 -16.55 0.98
N ALA A 57 -8.12 -16.24 2.27
CA ALA A 57 -7.21 -16.74 3.31
C ALA A 57 -7.22 -18.27 3.37
N ASP A 58 -8.40 -18.90 3.40
CA ASP A 58 -8.52 -20.36 3.40
C ASP A 58 -7.82 -20.97 2.17
N TYR A 59 -8.09 -20.44 0.99
CA TYR A 59 -7.48 -20.92 -0.25
C TYR A 59 -5.94 -20.85 -0.21
N TYR A 60 -5.36 -19.73 0.22
CA TYR A 60 -3.92 -19.57 0.28
C TYR A 60 -3.26 -20.46 1.35
N ILE A 61 -3.92 -20.65 2.50
CA ILE A 61 -3.44 -21.55 3.57
C ILE A 61 -3.45 -23.00 3.09
N GLU A 62 -4.56 -23.48 2.54
CA GLU A 62 -4.73 -24.86 2.05
C GLU A 62 -3.72 -25.22 0.95
N ASN A 63 -3.33 -24.25 0.13
CA ASN A 63 -2.35 -24.46 -0.92
C ASN A 63 -0.88 -24.16 -0.49
N GLY A 64 -0.64 -23.92 0.80
CA GLY A 64 0.71 -23.68 1.33
C GLY A 64 1.38 -22.40 0.84
N MET A 65 0.58 -21.43 0.37
CA MET A 65 1.05 -20.14 -0.15
C MET A 65 1.06 -19.02 0.89
N ALA A 66 0.35 -19.22 2.01
CA ALA A 66 0.28 -18.28 3.12
C ALA A 66 0.21 -19.03 4.44
N ARG A 67 0.56 -18.36 5.53
CA ARG A 67 0.30 -18.87 6.88
C ARG A 67 -0.92 -18.20 7.49
N GLU A 68 -1.66 -18.94 8.30
CA GLU A 68 -2.75 -18.38 9.10
C GLU A 68 -2.20 -17.44 10.18
N ILE A 69 -2.90 -16.33 10.42
CA ILE A 69 -2.59 -15.37 11.47
C ILE A 69 -3.84 -14.98 12.26
N SER A 70 -3.64 -14.51 13.50
CA SER A 70 -4.73 -13.96 14.30
C SER A 70 -5.12 -12.55 13.83
N LYS A 71 -6.29 -12.08 14.27
CA LYS A 71 -6.72 -10.68 14.04
C LYS A 71 -5.73 -9.69 14.66
N GLU A 72 -5.23 -9.98 15.84
CA GLU A 72 -4.24 -9.16 16.55
C GLU A 72 -2.93 -9.07 15.77
N GLU A 73 -2.48 -10.21 15.22
CA GLU A 73 -1.29 -10.24 14.38
C GLU A 73 -1.51 -9.45 13.07
N ALA A 74 -2.69 -9.55 12.45
CA ALA A 74 -3.03 -8.75 11.27
C ALA A 74 -2.99 -7.24 11.56
N LYS A 75 -3.49 -6.80 12.73
CA LYS A 75 -3.38 -5.40 13.17
C LYS A 75 -1.94 -4.96 13.38
N GLN A 76 -1.13 -5.80 14.05
CA GLN A 76 0.29 -5.51 14.27
C GLN A 76 1.07 -5.44 12.94
N LEU A 77 0.71 -6.28 11.99
CA LEU A 77 1.29 -6.26 10.66
C LEU A 77 0.93 -4.97 9.90
N LEU A 78 -0.31 -4.50 10.05
CA LEU A 78 -0.74 -3.23 9.46
C LEU A 78 0.05 -2.05 10.04
N ILE A 79 0.24 -2.00 11.38
CA ILE A 79 1.04 -0.97 12.04
C ILE A 79 2.50 -1.00 11.54
N LYS A 80 3.11 -2.17 11.44
CA LYS A 80 4.48 -2.30 10.91
C LYS A 80 4.58 -1.85 9.46
N ALA A 81 3.57 -2.15 8.64
CA ALA A 81 3.53 -1.71 7.25
C ALA A 81 3.41 -0.19 7.14
N GLU A 82 2.63 0.43 8.04
CA GLU A 82 2.48 1.87 8.16
C GLU A 82 3.80 2.53 8.60
N GLU A 83 4.46 2.00 9.63
CA GLU A 83 5.77 2.47 10.09
C GLU A 83 6.85 2.37 9.01
N ASP A 84 6.77 1.35 8.17
CA ASP A 84 7.67 1.13 7.02
C ASP A 84 7.31 2.01 5.81
N GLY A 85 6.26 2.83 5.92
CA GLY A 85 5.78 3.75 4.88
C GLY A 85 5.15 3.05 3.67
N LEU A 86 4.59 1.86 3.84
CA LEU A 86 3.98 1.11 2.75
C LEU A 86 2.57 1.64 2.44
N VAL A 87 2.22 1.66 1.16
CA VAL A 87 0.91 2.04 0.67
C VAL A 87 -0.05 0.86 0.75
N HIS A 88 -1.19 1.03 1.40
CA HIS A 88 -2.22 0.03 1.48
C HIS A 88 -3.07 0.01 0.21
N CYS A 89 -3.16 -1.15 -0.43
CA CYS A 89 -3.98 -1.37 -1.62
C CYS A 89 -4.91 -2.56 -1.39
N SER A 90 -6.16 -2.42 -1.76
CA SER A 90 -7.15 -3.50 -1.71
C SER A 90 -7.80 -3.73 -3.07
N SER A 91 -8.65 -4.76 -3.18
CA SER A 91 -9.46 -4.97 -4.39
C SER A 91 -10.53 -3.89 -4.54
N ASN A 92 -10.66 -3.32 -5.74
CA ASN A 92 -11.68 -2.33 -6.07
C ASN A 92 -12.93 -3.01 -6.65
N HIS A 93 -13.68 -3.73 -5.82
CA HIS A 93 -14.95 -4.35 -6.21
C HIS A 93 -15.97 -4.33 -5.05
N LYS A 94 -17.25 -4.48 -5.39
CA LYS A 94 -18.37 -4.40 -4.44
C LYS A 94 -18.54 -5.61 -3.52
N GLY A 95 -17.85 -6.70 -3.74
CA GLY A 95 -18.05 -7.99 -3.06
C GLY A 95 -17.28 -8.19 -1.76
N GLY A 96 -16.80 -7.12 -1.12
CA GLY A 96 -15.93 -7.20 0.05
C GLY A 96 -14.45 -7.30 -0.30
N LYS A 97 -13.61 -6.88 0.59
CA LYS A 97 -12.16 -6.85 0.36
C LYS A 97 -11.55 -8.20 0.74
N MET A 98 -10.95 -8.88 -0.22
CA MET A 98 -10.37 -10.22 -0.04
C MET A 98 -8.88 -10.20 0.27
N PHE A 99 -8.20 -9.09 0.00
CA PHE A 99 -6.78 -8.93 0.28
C PHE A 99 -6.42 -7.48 0.59
N ILE A 100 -5.31 -7.30 1.29
CA ILE A 100 -4.58 -6.04 1.42
C ILE A 100 -3.14 -6.29 1.01
N CYS A 101 -2.68 -5.54 0.01
CA CYS A 101 -1.27 -5.42 -0.33
C CYS A 101 -0.69 -4.21 0.42
N ASN A 102 0.50 -4.36 0.98
CA ASN A 102 1.28 -3.28 1.57
C ASN A 102 2.44 -2.96 0.63
N CYS A 103 2.26 -1.96 -0.21
CA CYS A 103 3.04 -1.71 -1.41
C CYS A 103 4.15 -0.68 -1.19
N CYS A 104 5.34 -0.93 -1.75
CA CYS A 104 6.44 0.04 -1.79
C CYS A 104 6.55 0.69 -3.17
N GLY A 105 6.99 1.94 -3.24
CA GLY A 105 7.18 2.67 -4.50
C GLY A 105 8.31 2.09 -5.38
N CYS A 106 9.28 1.38 -4.77
CA CYS A 106 10.47 0.86 -5.46
C CYS A 106 10.21 -0.42 -6.26
N HIS A 107 9.47 -1.40 -5.72
CA HIS A 107 9.34 -2.75 -6.31
C HIS A 107 7.90 -3.15 -6.62
N CYS A 108 6.89 -2.46 -6.10
CA CYS A 108 5.51 -2.80 -6.38
C CYS A 108 5.18 -2.61 -7.86
N LYS A 109 4.73 -3.68 -8.54
CA LYS A 109 4.38 -3.63 -9.97
C LYS A 109 3.20 -2.70 -10.25
N ALA A 110 2.27 -2.56 -9.29
CA ALA A 110 1.16 -1.61 -9.43
C ALA A 110 1.62 -0.16 -9.30
N LEU A 111 2.34 0.18 -8.22
CA LEU A 111 2.82 1.54 -8.04
C LEU A 111 3.84 1.96 -9.11
N ALA A 112 4.48 0.99 -9.78
CA ALA A 112 5.38 1.27 -10.91
C ALA A 112 4.67 2.00 -12.07
N PHE A 113 3.37 1.85 -12.24
CA PHE A 113 2.60 2.63 -13.21
C PHE A 113 2.68 4.13 -12.91
N ILE A 114 2.69 4.50 -11.64
CA ILE A 114 2.84 5.89 -11.20
C ILE A 114 4.31 6.30 -11.19
N THR A 115 5.15 5.53 -10.48
CA THR A 115 6.54 5.92 -10.19
C THR A 115 7.48 5.83 -11.38
N LYS A 116 7.23 4.92 -12.35
CA LYS A 116 8.13 4.63 -13.48
C LYS A 116 7.53 5.00 -14.84
N HIS A 117 6.20 4.99 -14.95
CA HIS A 117 5.53 5.20 -16.23
C HIS A 117 4.66 6.46 -16.28
N ASP A 118 4.55 7.19 -15.17
CA ASP A 118 3.76 8.42 -15.04
C ASP A 118 2.28 8.25 -15.48
N LEU A 119 1.68 7.14 -15.06
CA LEU A 119 0.31 6.74 -15.38
C LEU A 119 -0.55 6.59 -14.10
N PRO A 120 -0.78 7.67 -13.34
CA PRO A 120 -1.49 7.61 -12.07
C PRO A 120 -2.95 7.13 -12.20
N GLY A 121 -3.60 7.36 -13.33
CA GLY A 121 -4.98 6.97 -13.57
C GLY A 121 -5.23 5.47 -13.76
N LEU A 122 -4.20 4.62 -13.79
CA LEU A 122 -4.36 3.17 -13.93
C LEU A 122 -4.74 2.48 -12.62
N ILE A 123 -4.45 3.10 -11.47
CA ILE A 123 -4.84 2.59 -10.15
C ILE A 123 -5.95 3.50 -9.60
N ALA A 124 -6.98 2.91 -9.03
CA ALA A 124 -8.02 3.66 -8.36
C ALA A 124 -7.43 4.35 -7.12
N GLN A 125 -7.38 5.67 -7.17
CA GLN A 125 -6.94 6.50 -6.05
C GLN A 125 -7.99 6.49 -4.94
N SER A 126 -7.58 6.80 -3.71
CA SER A 126 -8.52 7.04 -2.62
C SER A 126 -9.30 8.35 -2.85
N ASN A 127 -10.36 8.57 -2.05
CA ASN A 127 -11.11 9.84 -2.07
C ASN A 127 -10.42 10.97 -1.29
N TYR A 128 -9.16 10.78 -0.92
CA TYR A 128 -8.37 11.71 -0.12
C TYR A 128 -7.14 12.19 -0.90
N TYR A 129 -6.59 13.28 -0.45
CA TYR A 129 -5.26 13.76 -0.86
C TYR A 129 -4.60 14.44 0.34
N ALA A 130 -3.28 14.42 0.35
CA ALA A 130 -2.52 15.09 1.40
C ALA A 130 -2.65 16.62 1.27
N ALA A 131 -2.63 17.31 2.39
CA ALA A 131 -2.55 18.76 2.46
C ALA A 131 -1.40 19.15 3.40
N VAL A 132 -0.75 20.25 3.12
CA VAL A 132 0.28 20.87 3.97
C VAL A 132 -0.30 22.15 4.55
N ASP A 133 -0.05 22.38 5.81
CA ASP A 133 -0.24 23.66 6.46
C ASP A 133 1.11 24.40 6.43
N ASP A 134 1.21 25.40 5.58
CA ASP A 134 2.45 26.13 5.32
C ASP A 134 2.94 26.87 6.59
N ASP A 135 2.00 27.30 7.45
CA ASP A 135 2.33 28.05 8.68
C ASP A 135 2.95 27.15 9.77
N THR A 136 2.70 25.81 9.70
CA THR A 136 3.20 24.85 10.69
C THR A 136 4.28 23.92 10.11
N CYS A 137 4.60 24.04 8.83
CA CYS A 137 5.64 23.24 8.21
C CYS A 137 7.04 23.62 8.71
N GLU A 138 7.73 22.66 9.33
CA GLU A 138 9.09 22.86 9.88
C GLU A 138 10.22 22.57 8.87
N GLY A 139 9.89 22.19 7.62
CA GLY A 139 10.87 21.87 6.61
C GLY A 139 11.69 20.60 6.85
N CYS A 140 11.20 19.67 7.68
CA CYS A 140 11.97 18.49 8.13
C CYS A 140 12.12 17.38 7.08
N GLU A 141 11.52 17.51 5.89
CA GLU A 141 11.59 16.59 4.74
C GLU A 141 11.02 15.17 4.96
N THR A 142 10.61 14.80 6.17
CA THR A 142 10.10 13.45 6.49
C THR A 142 8.96 13.01 5.55
N CYS A 143 8.09 13.93 5.16
CA CYS A 143 6.98 13.63 4.24
C CYS A 143 7.45 13.31 2.81
N THR A 144 8.56 13.88 2.37
CA THR A 144 9.14 13.58 1.04
C THR A 144 9.76 12.20 1.00
N GLU A 145 10.46 11.79 2.07
CA GLU A 145 11.04 10.46 2.21
C GLU A 145 9.96 9.36 2.33
N ARG A 146 8.85 9.69 3.02
CA ARG A 146 7.73 8.77 3.20
C ARG A 146 6.91 8.57 1.93
N CYS A 147 6.85 9.56 1.03
CA CYS A 147 5.99 9.52 -0.15
C CYS A 147 6.43 8.47 -1.18
N GLN A 148 5.71 7.35 -1.26
CA GLN A 148 6.04 6.22 -2.14
C GLN A 148 5.82 6.50 -3.64
N VAL A 149 5.20 7.63 -3.98
CA VAL A 149 4.90 8.03 -5.37
C VAL A 149 5.57 9.35 -5.77
N ASN A 150 6.45 9.89 -4.91
CA ASN A 150 7.19 11.13 -5.15
C ASN A 150 6.30 12.36 -5.44
N ALA A 151 5.08 12.38 -4.90
CA ALA A 151 4.14 13.49 -5.06
C ALA A 151 4.43 14.69 -4.16
N ILE A 152 5.35 14.58 -3.20
CA ILE A 152 5.72 15.62 -2.26
C ILE A 152 7.16 16.08 -2.53
N LYS A 153 7.36 17.38 -2.62
CA LYS A 153 8.68 18.01 -2.82
C LYS A 153 8.82 19.20 -1.89
N MET A 154 10.05 19.56 -1.55
CA MET A 154 10.31 20.82 -0.86
C MET A 154 10.40 21.97 -1.84
N VAL A 155 9.73 23.08 -1.53
CA VAL A 155 9.81 24.35 -2.25
C VAL A 155 9.96 25.45 -1.18
N ASP A 156 11.05 26.21 -1.26
CA ASP A 156 11.36 27.26 -0.29
C ASP A 156 11.23 26.82 1.18
N GLU A 157 11.80 25.64 1.50
CA GLU A 157 11.79 25.01 2.82
C GLU A 157 10.40 24.54 3.32
N VAL A 158 9.36 24.61 2.48
CA VAL A 158 8.01 24.14 2.79
C VAL A 158 7.68 22.93 1.89
N ALA A 159 6.96 21.93 2.44
CA ALA A 159 6.52 20.79 1.66
C ALA A 159 5.40 21.21 0.67
N SER A 160 5.55 20.83 -0.59
CA SER A 160 4.56 21.09 -1.65
C SER A 160 4.09 19.81 -2.29
N ILE A 161 2.80 19.70 -2.54
CA ILE A 161 2.15 18.48 -3.05
C ILE A 161 1.75 18.65 -4.50
N THR A 162 2.18 17.73 -5.34
CA THR A 162 1.68 17.60 -6.72
C THR A 162 0.38 16.78 -6.69
N TYR A 163 -0.77 17.46 -6.73
CA TYR A 163 -2.07 16.82 -6.55
C TYR A 163 -2.37 15.76 -7.59
N ASP A 164 -1.97 15.94 -8.85
CA ASP A 164 -2.14 14.94 -9.92
C ASP A 164 -1.32 13.65 -9.67
N GLY A 165 -0.26 13.74 -8.86
CA GLY A 165 0.57 12.61 -8.45
C GLY A 165 0.18 12.00 -7.10
N CYS A 166 -0.59 12.73 -6.27
CA CYS A 166 -1.00 12.26 -4.96
C CYS A 166 -2.11 11.20 -5.09
N ILE A 167 -1.90 10.03 -4.47
CA ILE A 167 -2.85 8.90 -4.49
C ILE A 167 -3.69 8.80 -3.23
N GLY A 168 -3.52 9.70 -2.27
CA GLY A 168 -4.30 9.73 -1.04
C GLY A 168 -4.12 8.52 -0.13
N CYS A 169 -2.89 8.06 0.04
CA CYS A 169 -2.61 6.84 0.81
C CYS A 169 -2.63 7.01 2.32
N GLY A 170 -2.62 8.25 2.84
CA GLY A 170 -2.57 8.55 4.27
C GLY A 170 -1.20 8.90 4.80
#